data_0384f5fddd31a526c047b6b0f035253f
#
_entry.id   0384f5fddd31a526c047b6b0f035253f
#
_cell.length_a   1.000
_cell.length_b   1.000
_cell.length_c   1.000
_cell.angle_alpha   90.00
_cell.angle_beta   90.00
_cell.angle_gamma   90.00
#
_symmetry.space_group_name_H-M   'P 1'
#
loop_
_entity.id
_entity.type
_entity.pdbx_description
1 polymer ?
#
loop_
_entity_poly.entity_id
_entity_poly.type
_entity_poly.pdbx_seq_one_letter_code
_entity_poly.pdbx_strand_id
1 'polypeptide(L)'
;NVVTAYGKILPPEILYLPKFCSINIHASLLPKYRGAAPIQWCILNGEKETGVTSMLMNEGLDTGDMLISEKLPIDENMTAGELHDKLSLLGADVLSKTIRALLDDSLKPIKQNDDESCYSPMLTKALCPIDFTKTIDEVHNKIRGLSPWPTATAVLGGKKVKLHSSEKTELKGGAPGEITVSHGE
;
A
#
# COMPACT_ATOMS: atom_id res chain seq x y z
N ASN A 1 11.35 9.65 18.72
CA ASN A 1 11.47 8.41 17.95
C ASN A 1 10.98 8.60 16.53
N VAL A 2 11.60 7.90 15.58
CA VAL A 2 11.11 7.74 14.22
C VAL A 2 10.87 6.26 13.98
N VAL A 3 9.69 5.94 13.49
CA VAL A 3 9.23 4.57 13.23
C VAL A 3 8.82 4.44 11.78
N THR A 4 9.18 3.35 11.14
CA THR A 4 8.71 2.97 9.81
C THR A 4 8.68 1.45 9.70
N ALA A 5 7.60 0.88 9.19
CA ALA A 5 7.44 -0.55 8.93
C ALA A 5 7.83 -1.47 10.12
N TYR A 6 7.63 -1.03 11.35
CA TYR A 6 8.08 -1.78 12.55
C TYR A 6 7.24 -3.04 12.80
N GLY A 7 5.97 -3.02 12.40
CA GLY A 7 5.09 -4.18 12.46
C GLY A 7 4.60 -4.59 13.85
N LYS A 8 4.83 -3.77 14.87
CA LYS A 8 4.33 -3.97 16.24
C LYS A 8 3.84 -2.67 16.83
N ILE A 9 2.88 -2.74 17.74
CA ILE A 9 2.43 -1.59 18.53
C ILE A 9 3.51 -1.29 19.57
N LEU A 10 3.90 -0.03 19.68
CA LEU A 10 4.82 0.43 20.71
C LEU A 10 4.08 0.56 22.06
N PRO A 11 4.65 0.05 23.16
CA PRO A 11 4.07 0.27 24.46
C PRO A 11 4.18 1.76 24.87
N PRO A 12 3.23 2.27 25.70
CA PRO A 12 3.18 3.69 26.08
C PRO A 12 4.50 4.22 26.66
N GLU A 13 5.24 3.38 27.39
CA GLU A 13 6.51 3.75 28.01
C GLU A 13 7.60 4.10 26.98
N ILE A 14 7.55 3.49 25.79
CA ILE A 14 8.47 3.80 24.69
C ILE A 14 7.89 4.91 23.81
N LEU A 15 6.58 4.88 23.60
CA LEU A 15 5.87 5.84 22.76
C LEU A 15 6.05 7.28 23.25
N TYR A 16 5.95 7.50 24.56
CA TYR A 16 6.01 8.82 25.20
C TYR A 16 7.38 9.16 25.83
N LEU A 17 8.38 8.29 25.67
CA LEU A 17 9.74 8.53 26.18
C LEU A 17 10.45 9.72 25.50
N PRO A 18 10.32 9.97 24.18
CA PRO A 18 11.08 11.01 23.51
C PRO A 18 10.68 12.42 23.97
N LYS A 19 11.68 13.31 24.08
CA LYS A 19 11.48 14.71 24.48
C LYS A 19 10.47 15.46 23.59
N PHE A 20 10.48 15.19 22.27
CA PHE A 20 9.58 15.84 21.34
C PHE A 20 8.34 14.98 21.06
N CYS A 21 8.49 13.87 20.33
CA CYS A 21 7.39 12.99 19.96
C CYS A 21 7.90 11.67 19.39
N SER A 22 6.99 10.73 19.16
CA SER A 22 7.20 9.56 18.31
C SER A 22 6.46 9.78 16.99
N ILE A 23 7.17 9.66 15.86
CA ILE A 23 6.66 9.88 14.51
C ILE A 23 6.69 8.56 13.77
N ASN A 24 5.59 8.24 13.07
CA ASN A 24 5.55 7.15 12.08
C ASN A 24 5.52 7.71 10.67
N ILE A 25 6.26 7.07 9.77
CA ILE A 25 6.19 7.30 8.33
C ILE A 25 5.31 6.21 7.74
N HIS A 26 4.07 6.57 7.41
CA HIS A 26 3.06 5.64 6.95
C HIS A 26 2.89 5.73 5.42
N ALA A 27 2.88 4.56 4.77
CA ALA A 27 2.88 4.46 3.30
C ALA A 27 1.47 4.57 2.70
N SER A 28 0.69 5.57 3.12
CA SER A 28 -0.59 5.94 2.52
C SER A 28 -0.89 7.42 2.74
N LEU A 29 -1.93 7.91 2.07
CA LEU A 29 -2.57 9.19 2.37
C LEU A 29 -3.60 8.97 3.47
N LEU A 30 -3.16 9.08 4.74
CA LEU A 30 -4.08 9.00 5.88
C LEU A 30 -5.20 10.04 5.77
N PRO A 31 -6.41 9.72 6.24
CA PRO A 31 -6.79 8.57 7.07
C PRO A 31 -7.05 7.26 6.32
N LYS A 32 -6.92 7.23 4.98
CA LYS A 32 -7.10 6.01 4.21
C LYS A 32 -5.96 5.01 4.44
N TYR A 33 -6.31 3.71 4.40
CA TYR A 33 -5.35 2.60 4.46
C TYR A 33 -4.51 2.57 5.74
N ARG A 34 -5.13 2.81 6.91
CA ARG A 34 -4.52 2.49 8.21
C ARG A 34 -4.23 1.00 8.28
N GLY A 35 -3.14 0.60 8.92
CA GLY A 35 -2.83 -0.81 9.17
C GLY A 35 -1.62 -1.34 8.42
N ALA A 36 -1.58 -2.67 8.20
CA ALA A 36 -0.34 -3.41 7.94
C ALA A 36 0.14 -3.40 6.48
N ALA A 37 -0.76 -3.21 5.50
CA ALA A 37 -0.42 -3.40 4.08
C ALA A 37 -0.98 -2.30 3.15
N PRO A 38 -0.80 -1.00 3.46
CA PRO A 38 -1.37 0.10 2.69
C PRO A 38 -0.95 0.07 1.22
N ILE A 39 0.30 -0.27 0.93
CA ILE A 39 0.88 -0.28 -0.43
C ILE A 39 0.14 -1.27 -1.33
N GLN A 40 -0.12 -2.48 -0.85
CA GLN A 40 -0.80 -3.50 -1.63
C GLN A 40 -2.28 -3.18 -1.77
N TRP A 41 -2.93 -2.77 -0.67
CA TRP A 41 -4.37 -2.55 -0.69
C TRP A 41 -4.80 -1.36 -1.56
N CYS A 42 -4.00 -0.29 -1.68
CA CYS A 42 -4.35 0.79 -2.61
C CYS A 42 -4.34 0.30 -4.08
N ILE A 43 -3.41 -0.59 -4.45
CA ILE A 43 -3.39 -1.19 -5.79
C ILE A 43 -4.54 -2.19 -5.98
N LEU A 44 -4.77 -3.07 -5.01
CA LEU A 44 -5.87 -4.05 -5.03
C LEU A 44 -7.23 -3.37 -5.23
N ASN A 45 -7.41 -2.20 -4.62
CA ASN A 45 -8.62 -1.40 -4.72
C ASN A 45 -8.67 -0.49 -5.96
N GLY A 46 -7.62 -0.51 -6.80
CA GLY A 46 -7.59 0.25 -8.06
C GLY A 46 -7.39 1.74 -7.91
N GLU A 47 -6.82 2.20 -6.79
CA GLU A 47 -6.48 3.61 -6.60
C GLU A 47 -5.52 4.10 -7.70
N LYS A 48 -5.67 5.35 -8.10
CA LYS A 48 -4.82 6.00 -9.11
C LYS A 48 -3.72 6.85 -8.49
N GLU A 49 -3.83 7.14 -7.21
CA GLU A 49 -2.81 7.82 -6.42
C GLU A 49 -2.75 7.25 -5.01
N THR A 50 -1.60 7.33 -4.40
CA THR A 50 -1.34 7.09 -2.99
C THR A 50 -0.33 8.12 -2.50
N GLY A 51 0.37 7.85 -1.43
CA GLY A 51 1.41 8.73 -0.93
C GLY A 51 2.03 8.25 0.36
N VAL A 52 2.70 9.16 1.02
CA VAL A 52 3.28 8.97 2.34
C VAL A 52 2.76 10.04 3.27
N THR A 53 2.39 9.65 4.48
CA THR A 53 2.02 10.56 5.56
C THR A 53 2.95 10.35 6.76
N SER A 54 3.63 11.40 7.20
CA SER A 54 4.19 11.42 8.55
C SER A 54 3.09 11.76 9.55
N MET A 55 3.06 11.06 10.68
CA MET A 55 2.04 11.24 11.71
C MET A 55 2.62 11.16 13.10
N LEU A 56 2.02 11.83 14.07
CA LEU A 56 2.26 11.61 15.48
C LEU A 56 1.74 10.22 15.86
N MET A 57 2.53 9.48 16.61
CA MET A 57 2.06 8.17 17.10
C MET A 57 1.27 8.35 18.40
N ASN A 58 0.20 7.57 18.50
CA ASN A 58 -0.60 7.38 19.71
C ASN A 58 -0.79 5.88 19.96
N GLU A 59 -1.59 5.49 20.93
CA GLU A 59 -1.85 4.09 21.27
C GLU A 59 -2.74 3.37 20.25
N GLY A 60 -3.39 4.11 19.34
CA GLY A 60 -4.21 3.55 18.26
C GLY A 60 -3.38 3.13 17.05
N LEU A 61 -3.97 2.29 16.21
CA LEU A 61 -3.33 1.85 14.97
C LEU A 61 -3.48 2.92 13.89
N ASP A 62 -2.40 3.65 13.64
CA ASP A 62 -2.29 4.73 12.63
C ASP A 62 -3.38 5.81 12.74
N THR A 63 -3.79 6.14 13.97
CA THR A 63 -4.87 7.10 14.26
C THR A 63 -4.38 8.46 14.75
N GLY A 64 -3.09 8.65 14.91
CA GLY A 64 -2.51 9.90 15.38
C GLY A 64 -2.61 11.04 14.36
N ASP A 65 -2.36 12.27 14.82
CA ASP A 65 -2.49 13.44 13.97
C ASP A 65 -1.47 13.42 12.81
N MET A 66 -1.94 13.75 11.62
CA MET A 66 -1.10 13.87 10.42
C MET A 66 -0.24 15.13 10.52
N LEU A 67 1.00 15.02 10.06
CA LEU A 67 1.97 16.13 10.04
C LEU A 67 2.19 16.65 8.63
N ILE A 68 2.79 15.83 7.77
CA ILE A 68 3.05 16.14 6.36
C ILE A 68 2.61 14.95 5.51
N SER A 69 1.88 15.22 4.44
CA SER A 69 1.50 14.20 3.46
C SER A 69 1.93 14.62 2.08
N GLU A 70 2.49 13.68 1.32
CA GLU A 70 2.84 13.86 -0.09
C GLU A 70 2.29 12.75 -0.95
N LYS A 71 1.82 13.14 -2.15
CA LYS A 71 1.13 12.27 -3.10
C LYS A 71 2.10 11.64 -4.09
N LEU A 72 1.75 10.45 -4.55
CA LEU A 72 2.44 9.73 -5.61
C LEU A 72 1.41 9.08 -6.53
N PRO A 73 1.48 9.27 -7.86
CA PRO A 73 0.60 8.58 -8.81
C PRO A 73 0.95 7.08 -8.88
N ILE A 74 -0.06 6.27 -9.13
CA ILE A 74 0.06 4.83 -9.38
C ILE A 74 -0.20 4.58 -10.85
N ASP A 75 0.85 4.19 -11.58
CA ASP A 75 0.75 3.85 -13.00
C ASP A 75 -0.07 2.55 -13.19
N GLU A 76 -0.69 2.41 -14.34
CA GLU A 76 -1.63 1.31 -14.62
C GLU A 76 -1.04 -0.07 -14.41
N ASN A 77 0.21 -0.29 -14.80
CA ASN A 77 0.90 -1.58 -14.67
C ASN A 77 1.85 -1.66 -13.48
N MET A 78 1.94 -0.57 -12.66
CA MET A 78 2.84 -0.53 -11.51
C MET A 78 2.51 -1.63 -10.50
N THR A 79 3.50 -2.42 -10.15
CA THR A 79 3.40 -3.46 -9.11
C THR A 79 3.54 -2.87 -7.69
N ALA A 80 3.13 -3.63 -6.69
CA ALA A 80 3.34 -3.22 -5.29
C ALA A 80 4.83 -3.11 -4.92
N GLY A 81 5.71 -3.90 -5.54
CA GLY A 81 7.15 -3.78 -5.35
C GLY A 81 7.69 -2.46 -5.89
N GLU A 82 7.34 -2.09 -7.12
CA GLU A 82 7.77 -0.82 -7.71
C GLU A 82 7.19 0.39 -6.95
N LEU A 83 5.93 0.29 -6.50
CA LEU A 83 5.31 1.31 -5.67
C LEU A 83 6.02 1.45 -4.33
N HIS A 84 6.37 0.32 -3.68
CA HIS A 84 7.15 0.31 -2.43
C HIS A 84 8.46 1.08 -2.58
N ASP A 85 9.22 0.84 -3.66
CA ASP A 85 10.50 1.48 -3.87
C ASP A 85 10.34 3.00 -4.05
N LYS A 86 9.35 3.44 -4.84
CA LYS A 86 9.03 4.86 -4.99
C LYS A 86 8.59 5.51 -3.68
N LEU A 87 7.71 4.84 -2.89
CA LEU A 87 7.26 5.34 -1.59
C LEU A 87 8.37 5.36 -0.54
N SER A 88 9.34 4.47 -0.63
CA SER A 88 10.54 4.49 0.23
C SER A 88 11.35 5.77 0.06
N LEU A 89 11.58 6.21 -1.17
CA LEU A 89 12.26 7.47 -1.47
C LEU A 89 11.43 8.67 -1.01
N LEU A 90 10.14 8.69 -1.34
CA LEU A 90 9.22 9.75 -0.89
C LEU A 90 9.14 9.83 0.63
N GLY A 91 9.17 8.68 1.32
CA GLY A 91 9.16 8.59 2.79
C GLY A 91 10.37 9.26 3.42
N ALA A 92 11.55 9.11 2.82
CA ALA A 92 12.76 9.79 3.29
C ALA A 92 12.65 11.32 3.14
N ASP A 93 12.07 11.80 2.05
CA ASP A 93 11.84 13.23 1.83
C ASP A 93 10.81 13.79 2.80
N VAL A 94 9.68 13.10 2.99
CA VAL A 94 8.64 13.48 3.96
C VAL A 94 9.22 13.50 5.38
N LEU A 95 10.02 12.50 5.77
CA LEU A 95 10.69 12.49 7.08
C LEU A 95 11.62 13.70 7.24
N SER A 96 12.45 13.99 6.25
CA SER A 96 13.37 15.14 6.27
C SER A 96 12.61 16.46 6.47
N LYS A 97 11.52 16.66 5.72
CA LYS A 97 10.66 17.84 5.85
C LYS A 97 9.99 17.91 7.23
N THR A 98 9.50 16.77 7.73
CA THR A 98 8.88 16.69 9.05
C THR A 98 9.85 17.05 10.17
N ILE A 99 11.08 16.54 10.13
CA ILE A 99 12.10 16.85 11.15
C ILE A 99 12.45 18.34 11.11
N ARG A 100 12.64 18.92 9.94
CA ARG A 100 12.93 20.37 9.82
C ARG A 100 11.80 21.21 10.39
N ALA A 101 10.57 20.93 10.00
CA ALA A 101 9.39 21.64 10.49
C ALA A 101 9.13 21.44 11.99
N LEU A 102 9.56 20.31 12.56
CA LEU A 102 9.55 20.09 14.01
C LEU A 102 10.59 20.97 14.73
N LEU A 103 11.78 21.13 14.15
CA LEU A 103 12.87 21.91 14.75
C LEU A 103 12.64 23.42 14.69
N ASP A 104 11.95 23.89 13.65
CA ASP A 104 11.61 25.32 13.47
C ASP A 104 10.21 25.69 13.99
N ASP A 105 9.55 24.75 14.69
CA ASP A 105 8.20 24.92 15.31
C ASP A 105 7.12 25.32 14.31
N SER A 106 7.26 24.93 13.05
CA SER A 106 6.30 25.23 11.98
C SER A 106 5.27 24.12 11.74
N LEU A 107 5.40 22.95 12.39
CA LEU A 107 4.47 21.84 12.27
C LEU A 107 3.06 22.22 12.77
N LYS A 108 2.07 21.88 11.96
CA LYS A 108 0.65 22.03 12.34
C LYS A 108 -0.03 20.66 12.24
N PRO A 109 -0.10 19.92 13.35
CA PRO A 109 -0.76 18.61 13.34
C PRO A 109 -2.24 18.74 12.93
N ILE A 110 -2.69 17.85 12.08
CA ILE A 110 -4.06 17.79 11.56
C ILE A 110 -4.70 16.50 12.06
N LYS A 111 -5.78 16.64 12.81
CA LYS A 111 -6.55 15.49 13.29
C LYS A 111 -7.14 14.73 12.12
N GLN A 112 -7.03 13.40 12.16
CA GLN A 112 -7.64 12.55 11.15
C GLN A 112 -9.18 12.54 11.28
N ASN A 113 -9.88 12.52 10.12
CA ASN A 113 -11.32 12.27 10.08
C ASN A 113 -11.56 10.76 10.00
N ASP A 114 -12.11 10.18 11.06
CA ASP A 114 -12.35 8.73 11.13
C ASP A 114 -13.39 8.25 10.11
N ASP A 115 -14.34 9.08 9.72
CA ASP A 115 -15.36 8.74 8.71
C ASP A 115 -14.76 8.52 7.31
N GLU A 116 -13.58 9.06 7.04
CA GLU A 116 -12.85 8.90 5.78
C GLU A 116 -11.82 7.76 5.83
N SER A 117 -11.71 7.10 6.98
CA SER A 117 -10.72 6.05 7.18
C SER A 117 -11.13 4.73 6.54
N CYS A 118 -10.13 3.98 6.08
CA CYS A 118 -10.27 2.57 5.77
C CYS A 118 -9.07 1.78 6.28
N TYR A 119 -9.28 0.47 6.48
CA TYR A 119 -8.27 -0.41 7.04
C TYR A 119 -7.62 -1.28 5.96
N SER A 120 -6.30 -1.44 6.05
CA SER A 120 -5.48 -2.28 5.19
C SER A 120 -4.91 -3.47 5.98
N PRO A 121 -5.64 -4.58 6.05
CA PRO A 121 -5.23 -5.74 6.84
C PRO A 121 -3.96 -6.39 6.30
N MET A 122 -3.30 -7.17 7.15
CA MET A 122 -2.15 -7.96 6.76
C MET A 122 -2.50 -8.91 5.62
N LEU A 123 -1.60 -9.02 4.63
CA LEU A 123 -1.78 -9.95 3.52
C LEU A 123 -1.64 -11.39 3.97
N THR A 124 -2.49 -12.25 3.43
CA THR A 124 -2.46 -13.69 3.69
C THR A 124 -2.39 -14.48 2.38
N LYS A 125 -1.92 -15.72 2.45
CA LYS A 125 -1.91 -16.61 1.27
C LYS A 125 -3.30 -16.94 0.74
N ALA A 126 -4.35 -16.73 1.53
CA ALA A 126 -5.74 -16.88 1.09
C ALA A 126 -6.15 -15.86 0.01
N LEU A 127 -5.45 -14.71 -0.06
CA LEU A 127 -5.65 -13.71 -1.11
C LEU A 127 -5.06 -14.11 -2.46
N CYS A 128 -4.10 -15.06 -2.51
CA CYS A 128 -3.34 -15.34 -3.72
C CYS A 128 -4.13 -15.95 -4.90
N PRO A 129 -5.13 -16.84 -4.70
CA PRO A 129 -5.85 -17.43 -5.85
C PRO A 129 -6.63 -16.37 -6.63
N ILE A 130 -6.45 -16.36 -7.96
CA ILE A 130 -7.21 -15.50 -8.86
C ILE A 130 -8.59 -16.09 -9.12
N ASP A 131 -9.59 -15.22 -9.07
CA ASP A 131 -10.94 -15.48 -9.54
C ASP A 131 -11.11 -14.81 -10.91
N PHE A 132 -11.04 -15.59 -11.99
CA PHE A 132 -11.17 -15.09 -13.34
C PHE A 132 -12.61 -14.71 -13.72
N THR A 133 -13.60 -14.88 -12.86
CA THR A 133 -14.96 -14.39 -13.06
C THR A 133 -15.10 -12.90 -12.76
N LYS A 134 -14.09 -12.31 -12.14
CA LYS A 134 -13.99 -10.88 -11.83
C LYS A 134 -13.69 -10.06 -13.09
N THR A 135 -13.83 -8.76 -12.98
CA THR A 135 -13.49 -7.83 -14.07
C THR A 135 -12.00 -7.89 -14.41
N ILE A 136 -11.65 -7.47 -15.63
CA ILE A 136 -10.26 -7.40 -16.08
C ILE A 136 -9.42 -6.51 -15.16
N ASP A 137 -9.98 -5.41 -14.67
CA ASP A 137 -9.30 -4.49 -13.73
C ASP A 137 -9.06 -5.15 -12.37
N GLU A 138 -10.04 -5.85 -11.82
CA GLU A 138 -9.88 -6.56 -10.53
C GLU A 138 -8.81 -7.65 -10.62
N VAL A 139 -8.80 -8.42 -11.71
CA VAL A 139 -7.80 -9.48 -11.95
C VAL A 139 -6.41 -8.87 -12.11
N HIS A 140 -6.27 -7.84 -12.96
CA HIS A 140 -5.02 -7.14 -13.19
C HIS A 140 -4.48 -6.51 -11.90
N ASN A 141 -5.32 -5.77 -11.17
CA ASN A 141 -4.95 -5.16 -9.89
C ASN A 141 -4.53 -6.19 -8.85
N LYS A 142 -5.16 -7.36 -8.84
CA LYS A 142 -4.81 -8.44 -7.93
C LYS A 142 -3.43 -9.02 -8.24
N ILE A 143 -3.10 -9.23 -9.51
CA ILE A 143 -1.79 -9.73 -9.93
C ILE A 143 -0.71 -8.72 -9.54
N ARG A 144 -0.82 -7.47 -9.97
CA ARG A 144 0.18 -6.43 -9.71
C ARG A 144 0.26 -6.00 -8.25
N GLY A 145 -0.87 -5.98 -7.53
CA GLY A 145 -0.93 -5.61 -6.11
C GLY A 145 -0.34 -6.66 -5.17
N LEU A 146 -0.29 -7.93 -5.60
CA LEU A 146 0.34 -9.01 -4.85
C LEU A 146 1.78 -9.33 -5.31
N SER A 147 2.33 -8.61 -6.28
CA SER A 147 3.68 -8.80 -6.80
C SER A 147 4.66 -7.85 -6.09
N PRO A 148 5.83 -8.32 -5.62
CA PRO A 148 6.38 -9.68 -5.75
C PRO A 148 5.89 -10.66 -4.67
N TRP A 149 5.23 -10.19 -3.63
CA TRP A 149 4.78 -11.01 -2.49
C TRP A 149 3.39 -10.59 -2.01
N PRO A 150 2.51 -11.54 -1.65
CA PRO A 150 2.65 -13.00 -1.60
C PRO A 150 2.54 -13.72 -2.95
N THR A 151 2.35 -13.02 -4.03
CA THR A 151 2.21 -13.42 -5.43
C THR A 151 0.86 -14.08 -5.74
N ALA A 152 0.16 -13.54 -6.73
CA ALA A 152 -1.09 -14.11 -7.24
C ALA A 152 -0.86 -15.51 -7.82
N THR A 153 -1.86 -16.38 -7.73
CA THR A 153 -1.74 -17.76 -8.21
C THR A 153 -2.97 -18.20 -9.01
N ALA A 154 -2.75 -19.07 -9.98
CA ALA A 154 -3.79 -19.74 -10.75
C ALA A 154 -3.51 -21.25 -10.85
N VAL A 155 -4.46 -22.00 -11.40
CA VAL A 155 -4.29 -23.40 -11.73
C VAL A 155 -4.28 -23.55 -13.24
N LEU A 156 -3.18 -24.07 -13.81
CA LEU A 156 -3.01 -24.30 -15.23
C LEU A 156 -2.68 -25.78 -15.45
N GLY A 157 -3.54 -26.50 -16.20
CA GLY A 157 -3.34 -27.94 -16.44
C GLY A 157 -3.22 -28.75 -15.13
N GLY A 158 -3.99 -28.42 -14.10
CA GLY A 158 -3.95 -29.07 -12.79
C GLY A 158 -2.76 -28.67 -11.90
N LYS A 159 -1.86 -27.79 -12.36
CA LYS A 159 -0.71 -27.33 -11.58
C LYS A 159 -0.89 -25.89 -11.12
N LYS A 160 -0.51 -25.63 -9.87
CA LYS A 160 -0.50 -24.26 -9.32
C LYS A 160 0.67 -23.48 -9.91
N VAL A 161 0.36 -22.34 -10.52
CA VAL A 161 1.34 -21.41 -11.10
C VAL A 161 1.29 -20.06 -10.38
N LYS A 162 2.39 -19.32 -10.39
CA LYS A 162 2.46 -17.94 -9.88
C LYS A 162 2.37 -16.96 -11.03
N LEU A 163 1.59 -15.90 -10.84
CA LEU A 163 1.43 -14.81 -11.79
C LEU A 163 2.12 -13.57 -11.24
N HIS A 164 3.20 -13.15 -11.89
CA HIS A 164 4.03 -12.03 -11.42
C HIS A 164 3.63 -10.69 -12.06
N SER A 165 3.15 -10.74 -13.30
CA SER A 165 2.73 -9.58 -14.07
C SER A 165 1.59 -9.96 -15.02
N SER A 166 0.86 -8.95 -15.47
CA SER A 166 -0.17 -9.08 -16.50
C SER A 166 -0.31 -7.75 -17.23
N GLU A 167 -0.83 -7.82 -18.45
CA GLU A 167 -1.22 -6.67 -19.23
C GLU A 167 -2.66 -6.84 -19.67
N LYS A 168 -3.39 -5.73 -19.73
CA LYS A 168 -4.75 -5.73 -20.27
C LYS A 168 -4.70 -5.66 -21.79
N THR A 169 -5.59 -6.38 -22.45
CA THR A 169 -5.68 -6.42 -23.91
C THR A 169 -7.13 -6.24 -24.34
N GLU A 170 -7.32 -5.70 -25.53
CA GLU A 170 -8.61 -5.57 -26.22
C GLU A 170 -9.07 -6.89 -26.90
N LEU A 171 -8.26 -7.95 -26.85
CA LEU A 171 -8.64 -9.24 -27.40
C LEU A 171 -9.87 -9.78 -26.68
N LYS A 172 -10.92 -10.07 -27.44
CA LYS A 172 -12.12 -10.70 -26.90
C LYS A 172 -11.83 -12.18 -26.71
N GLY A 173 -11.88 -12.62 -25.47
CA GLY A 173 -11.70 -14.03 -25.09
C GLY A 173 -13.01 -14.80 -25.10
N GLY A 174 -12.90 -16.08 -24.76
CA GLY A 174 -14.02 -16.99 -24.50
C GLY A 174 -14.54 -16.88 -23.07
N ALA A 175 -14.74 -18.02 -22.41
CA ALA A 175 -15.21 -18.08 -21.03
C ALA A 175 -14.14 -17.57 -20.04
N PRO A 176 -14.54 -17.06 -18.85
CA PRO A 176 -13.60 -16.65 -17.80
C PRO A 176 -12.60 -17.78 -17.46
N GLY A 177 -11.30 -17.48 -17.52
CA GLY A 177 -10.22 -18.44 -17.27
C GLY A 177 -9.86 -19.32 -18.48
N GLU A 178 -10.48 -19.12 -19.63
CA GLU A 178 -10.06 -19.76 -20.89
C GLU A 178 -8.72 -19.18 -21.34
N ILE A 179 -7.83 -20.07 -21.78
CA ILE A 179 -6.50 -19.69 -22.26
C ILE A 179 -6.47 -19.81 -23.78
N THR A 180 -6.21 -18.68 -24.43
CA THR A 180 -5.90 -18.62 -25.85
C THR A 180 -4.40 -18.34 -26.02
N VAL A 181 -3.73 -19.09 -26.87
CA VAL A 181 -2.34 -18.83 -27.24
C VAL A 181 -2.34 -18.07 -28.54
N SER A 182 -1.96 -16.77 -28.48
CA SER A 182 -1.60 -16.06 -29.72
C SER A 182 -0.15 -16.38 -30.05
N HIS A 183 0.08 -17.01 -31.17
CA HIS A 183 1.43 -17.07 -31.73
C HIS A 183 1.72 -15.65 -32.24
N GLY A 184 2.53 -14.91 -31.46
CA GLY A 184 3.06 -13.63 -31.92
C GLY A 184 3.96 -13.90 -33.15
N GLU A 185 3.74 -13.14 -34.23
CA GLU A 185 4.67 -12.96 -35.34
C GLU A 185 5.90 -12.21 -34.87
#